data_548a01e1c209e8d9e7e48d662b8918b3
#
_entry.id   548a01e1c209e8d9e7e48d662b8918b3
#
_cell.length_a   1.000
_cell.length_b   1.000
_cell.length_c   1.000
_cell.angle_alpha   90.00
_cell.angle_beta   90.00
_cell.angle_gamma   90.00
#
_symmetry.space_group_name_H-M   'P 1'
#
loop_
_entity.id
_entity.type
_entity.pdbx_description
1 polymer ?
#
loop_
_entity_poly.entity_id
_entity_poly.type
_entity_poly.pdbx_seq_one_letter_code
_entity_poly.pdbx_strand_id
1 'polypeptide(L)'
;MNWSEKYRPQTLDDLYLSCDNKKKLKDCINDFKSKKKDFTNCLILHGAPGIGKTSIANLLLEINNFDVIEFNSSDIRNQKTLKDKIEEINGNVNILDFMCNKKKPIGIIIDELDGINSSEKGAIKELTSIINNTKEYSSPFICTTNSINKKIDTLKSKSLYLKLNKPSLNTIKQFINKICINEKLDLSDDIKTQIVKTSQLDFRRVIVLMEYLFNYNITDISEEEIIDNIVKYDKKAIDYTCYEATDKILNNYYNDFSEIIDYDKSNIGYLLYENFQNFIINNKKCNNETKIDTISKIYNEFCDSDILDKKIYINQHFYLSNYNDFVKFNIPSYLINSLDKTSYNKFNKLNYSTMINKISFEYLNIKLINSINELSISNNHIYTADYIYINIHSLNDSLIPLIKTHELDTAFIEKVCKISSLYNKDDVKLLKKQITKYYKLYKI
;
A
#
# COMPACT_ATOMS: atom_id res chain seq x y z
N MET A 1 16.43 -25.72 8.59
CA MET A 1 14.97 -25.41 8.51
C MET A 1 14.81 -23.94 8.87
N ASN A 2 14.15 -23.13 8.04
CA ASN A 2 13.97 -21.71 8.30
C ASN A 2 13.13 -21.54 9.59
N TRP A 3 13.58 -20.70 10.51
CA TRP A 3 12.89 -20.50 11.80
C TRP A 3 11.49 -19.90 11.63
N SER A 4 11.24 -19.17 10.57
CA SER A 4 9.91 -18.67 10.26
C SER A 4 8.87 -19.78 10.06
N GLU A 5 9.29 -20.94 9.54
CA GLU A 5 8.42 -22.12 9.41
C GLU A 5 8.44 -22.98 10.70
N LYS A 6 9.60 -23.11 11.37
CA LYS A 6 9.74 -23.87 12.60
C LYS A 6 8.87 -23.32 13.74
N TYR A 7 8.76 -21.99 13.83
CA TYR A 7 7.98 -21.31 14.87
C TYR A 7 6.59 -20.86 14.42
N ARG A 8 6.13 -21.35 13.27
CA ARG A 8 4.73 -21.14 12.83
C ARG A 8 3.78 -21.84 13.83
N PRO A 9 2.74 -21.16 14.33
CA PRO A 9 1.80 -21.75 15.27
C PRO A 9 1.08 -22.95 14.65
N GLN A 10 1.01 -24.07 15.38
CA GLN A 10 0.35 -25.29 14.93
C GLN A 10 -0.98 -25.53 15.62
N THR A 11 -1.21 -24.87 16.75
CA THR A 11 -2.45 -24.96 17.53
C THR A 11 -2.98 -23.57 17.86
N LEU A 12 -4.27 -23.47 18.18
CA LEU A 12 -4.88 -22.20 18.62
C LEU A 12 -4.28 -21.70 19.96
N ASP A 13 -3.71 -22.59 20.75
CA ASP A 13 -3.09 -22.23 22.03
C ASP A 13 -1.72 -21.61 21.83
N ASP A 14 -1.03 -21.92 20.72
CA ASP A 14 0.23 -21.27 20.33
C ASP A 14 0.04 -19.81 19.90
N LEU A 15 -1.18 -19.40 19.60
CA LEU A 15 -1.47 -18.03 19.20
C LEU A 15 -1.43 -17.09 20.41
N TYR A 16 -0.62 -16.06 20.33
CA TYR A 16 -0.53 -14.99 21.32
C TYR A 16 -1.66 -13.96 21.17
N LEU A 17 -2.91 -14.44 21.30
CA LEU A 17 -4.12 -13.62 21.19
C LEU A 17 -4.86 -13.56 22.53
N SER A 18 -5.69 -12.53 22.70
CA SER A 18 -6.61 -12.46 23.83
C SER A 18 -7.60 -13.63 23.81
N CYS A 19 -8.05 -14.05 25.00
CA CYS A 19 -9.03 -15.14 25.13
C CYS A 19 -10.32 -14.87 24.31
N ASP A 20 -10.76 -13.61 24.27
CA ASP A 20 -11.94 -13.20 23.48
C ASP A 20 -11.72 -13.39 21.98
N ASN A 21 -10.53 -13.03 21.47
CA ASN A 21 -10.22 -13.21 20.05
C ASN A 21 -10.11 -14.71 19.72
N LYS A 22 -9.47 -15.51 20.56
CA LYS A 22 -9.42 -16.98 20.38
C LYS A 22 -10.81 -17.59 20.35
N LYS A 23 -11.71 -17.14 21.23
CA LYS A 23 -13.11 -17.61 21.26
C LYS A 23 -13.85 -17.24 19.98
N LYS A 24 -13.76 -15.97 19.55
CA LYS A 24 -14.39 -15.52 18.29
C LYS A 24 -13.88 -16.28 17.06
N LEU A 25 -12.58 -16.62 17.02
CA LEU A 25 -12.03 -17.42 15.95
C LEU A 25 -12.59 -18.86 15.97
N LYS A 26 -12.71 -19.48 17.15
CA LYS A 26 -13.31 -20.81 17.30
C LYS A 26 -14.78 -20.80 16.87
N ASP A 27 -15.55 -19.81 17.30
CA ASP A 27 -16.96 -19.67 16.96
C ASP A 27 -17.15 -19.48 15.46
N CYS A 28 -16.34 -18.61 14.82
CA CYS A 28 -16.36 -18.38 13.40
C CYS A 28 -16.19 -19.69 12.58
N ILE A 29 -15.26 -20.53 13.01
CA ILE A 29 -14.99 -21.79 12.32
C ILE A 29 -16.11 -22.82 12.53
N ASN A 30 -16.66 -22.89 13.71
CA ASN A 30 -17.81 -23.75 13.97
C ASN A 30 -19.01 -23.32 13.13
N ASP A 31 -19.18 -22.02 12.92
CA ASP A 31 -20.20 -21.49 12.03
C ASP A 31 -19.92 -21.81 10.57
N PHE A 32 -18.66 -21.81 10.10
CA PHE A 32 -18.27 -22.30 8.76
C PHE A 32 -18.67 -23.75 8.53
N LYS A 33 -18.51 -24.61 9.54
CA LYS A 33 -18.90 -26.01 9.46
C LYS A 33 -20.41 -26.24 9.46
N SER A 34 -21.13 -25.45 10.28
CA SER A 34 -22.56 -25.68 10.54
C SER A 34 -23.49 -25.08 9.47
N LYS A 35 -22.99 -24.29 8.52
CA LYS A 35 -23.75 -23.63 7.44
C LYS A 35 -25.08 -23.01 7.91
N LYS A 36 -25.05 -22.26 9.02
CA LYS A 36 -26.25 -21.59 9.54
C LYS A 36 -26.80 -20.59 8.51
N LYS A 37 -28.15 -20.43 8.47
CA LYS A 37 -28.84 -19.60 7.45
C LYS A 37 -28.39 -18.13 7.36
N ASP A 38 -27.83 -17.57 8.44
CA ASP A 38 -27.40 -16.15 8.52
C ASP A 38 -25.86 -16.02 8.56
N PHE A 39 -25.14 -17.00 8.05
CA PHE A 39 -23.71 -17.06 8.17
C PHE A 39 -22.98 -16.26 7.06
N THR A 40 -22.01 -15.47 7.46
CA THR A 40 -21.11 -14.76 6.51
C THR A 40 -19.91 -15.62 6.17
N ASN A 41 -19.75 -15.99 4.89
CA ASN A 41 -18.64 -16.83 4.43
C ASN A 41 -17.26 -16.14 4.46
N CYS A 42 -17.15 -14.95 5.04
CA CYS A 42 -15.92 -14.18 5.03
C CYS A 42 -15.51 -13.70 6.42
N LEU A 43 -14.26 -13.98 6.79
CA LEU A 43 -13.57 -13.43 7.97
C LEU A 43 -12.51 -12.42 7.50
N ILE A 44 -12.53 -11.20 8.05
CA ILE A 44 -11.48 -10.21 7.82
C ILE A 44 -10.60 -10.10 9.08
N LEU A 45 -9.32 -10.41 8.92
CA LEU A 45 -8.28 -10.22 9.94
C LEU A 45 -7.56 -8.90 9.69
N HIS A 46 -7.75 -7.92 10.56
CA HIS A 46 -7.13 -6.61 10.47
C HIS A 46 -6.12 -6.40 11.59
N GLY A 47 -4.94 -5.87 11.28
CA GLY A 47 -3.95 -5.50 12.29
C GLY A 47 -2.60 -5.16 11.71
N ALA A 48 -1.65 -4.75 12.56
CA ALA A 48 -0.29 -4.37 12.15
C ALA A 48 0.43 -5.49 11.38
N PRO A 49 1.44 -5.18 10.55
CA PRO A 49 2.28 -6.20 9.94
C PRO A 49 2.99 -7.03 11.02
N GLY A 50 3.34 -8.29 10.69
CA GLY A 50 4.11 -9.17 11.54
C GLY A 50 3.43 -9.74 12.80
N ILE A 51 2.14 -9.48 13.02
CA ILE A 51 1.37 -10.05 14.16
C ILE A 51 0.84 -11.47 13.90
N GLY A 52 1.10 -12.05 12.72
CA GLY A 52 0.73 -13.42 12.38
C GLY A 52 -0.63 -13.58 11.68
N LYS A 53 -1.19 -12.56 11.01
CA LYS A 53 -2.51 -12.65 10.33
C LYS A 53 -2.61 -13.83 9.36
N THR A 54 -1.66 -13.93 8.43
CA THR A 54 -1.60 -15.01 7.43
C THR A 54 -1.42 -16.37 8.11
N SER A 55 -0.56 -16.46 9.15
CA SER A 55 -0.38 -17.69 9.91
C SER A 55 -1.66 -18.11 10.65
N ILE A 56 -2.41 -17.16 11.19
CA ILE A 56 -3.72 -17.42 11.81
C ILE A 56 -4.72 -17.93 10.77
N ALA A 57 -4.77 -17.30 9.57
CA ALA A 57 -5.67 -17.71 8.51
C ALA A 57 -5.41 -19.15 8.06
N ASN A 58 -4.15 -19.49 7.80
CA ASN A 58 -3.73 -20.84 7.43
C ASN A 58 -4.09 -21.85 8.54
N LEU A 59 -3.68 -21.58 9.77
CA LEU A 59 -3.95 -22.43 10.90
C LEU A 59 -5.45 -22.72 11.10
N LEU A 60 -6.29 -21.70 10.93
CA LEU A 60 -7.73 -21.83 11.07
C LEU A 60 -8.34 -22.79 10.05
N LEU A 61 -7.89 -22.74 8.81
CA LEU A 61 -8.36 -23.63 7.76
C LEU A 61 -7.79 -25.05 7.92
N GLU A 62 -6.51 -25.18 8.22
CA GLU A 62 -5.82 -26.47 8.40
C GLU A 62 -6.39 -27.30 9.57
N ILE A 63 -6.58 -26.70 10.75
CA ILE A 63 -7.20 -27.38 11.91
C ILE A 63 -8.59 -27.91 11.57
N ASN A 64 -9.27 -27.28 10.63
CA ASN A 64 -10.62 -27.67 10.24
C ASN A 64 -10.68 -28.56 9.02
N ASN A 65 -9.53 -29.12 8.60
CA ASN A 65 -9.38 -30.01 7.45
C ASN A 65 -9.84 -29.41 6.12
N PHE A 66 -9.64 -28.08 5.92
CA PHE A 66 -9.80 -27.45 4.62
C PHE A 66 -8.49 -27.53 3.84
N ASP A 67 -8.57 -27.72 2.54
CA ASP A 67 -7.46 -27.49 1.63
C ASP A 67 -7.34 -25.99 1.38
N VAL A 68 -6.15 -25.42 1.61
CA VAL A 68 -5.94 -23.97 1.60
C VAL A 68 -5.44 -23.52 0.24
N ILE A 69 -6.11 -22.53 -0.33
CA ILE A 69 -5.63 -21.81 -1.53
C ILE A 69 -5.43 -20.35 -1.14
N GLU A 70 -4.19 -19.88 -1.32
CA GLU A 70 -3.79 -18.52 -0.97
C GLU A 70 -3.63 -17.66 -2.22
N PHE A 71 -4.27 -16.50 -2.23
CA PHE A 71 -4.13 -15.46 -3.23
C PHE A 71 -3.53 -14.22 -2.60
N ASN A 72 -2.49 -13.69 -3.20
CA ASN A 72 -1.99 -12.37 -2.87
C ASN A 72 -2.76 -11.27 -3.62
N SER A 73 -2.74 -10.05 -3.11
CA SER A 73 -3.33 -8.89 -3.78
C SER A 73 -2.83 -8.69 -5.21
N SER A 74 -1.58 -9.09 -5.50
CA SER A 74 -0.99 -9.07 -6.85
C SER A 74 -1.68 -10.02 -7.83
N ASP A 75 -2.22 -11.14 -7.35
CA ASP A 75 -2.88 -12.16 -8.18
C ASP A 75 -4.31 -11.76 -8.57
N ILE A 76 -4.88 -10.80 -7.83
CA ILE A 76 -6.29 -10.36 -7.94
C ILE A 76 -6.43 -9.15 -8.88
N ARG A 77 -5.38 -8.70 -9.54
CA ARG A 77 -5.36 -7.46 -10.35
C ARG A 77 -6.38 -7.43 -11.49
N ASN A 78 -6.79 -8.56 -12.03
CA ASN A 78 -7.76 -8.66 -13.11
C ASN A 78 -9.08 -9.29 -12.62
N GLN A 79 -10.21 -8.56 -12.78
CA GLN A 79 -11.55 -9.02 -12.39
C GLN A 79 -11.94 -10.39 -12.96
N LYS A 80 -11.67 -10.60 -14.26
CA LYS A 80 -11.98 -11.87 -14.93
C LYS A 80 -11.18 -13.04 -14.36
N THR A 81 -9.89 -12.81 -14.08
CA THR A 81 -9.01 -13.87 -13.56
C THR A 81 -9.38 -14.34 -12.15
N LEU A 82 -9.91 -13.46 -11.29
CA LEU A 82 -10.34 -13.86 -9.95
C LEU A 82 -11.57 -14.78 -10.00
N LYS A 83 -12.58 -14.36 -10.78
CA LYS A 83 -13.81 -15.15 -10.93
C LYS A 83 -13.53 -16.50 -11.57
N ASP A 84 -12.80 -16.51 -12.69
CA ASP A 84 -12.43 -17.71 -13.42
C ASP A 84 -11.63 -18.68 -12.54
N LYS A 85 -10.65 -18.18 -11.77
CA LYS A 85 -9.87 -19.00 -10.83
C LYS A 85 -10.73 -19.58 -9.70
N ILE A 86 -11.63 -18.79 -9.12
CA ILE A 86 -12.53 -19.29 -8.05
C ILE A 86 -13.56 -20.28 -8.61
N GLU A 87 -14.04 -20.08 -9.83
CA GLU A 87 -14.93 -21.02 -10.51
C GLU A 87 -14.20 -22.32 -10.88
N GLU A 88 -12.96 -22.26 -11.37
CA GLU A 88 -12.09 -23.41 -11.59
C GLU A 88 -11.86 -24.22 -10.29
N ILE A 89 -11.62 -23.52 -9.17
CA ILE A 89 -11.43 -24.14 -7.86
C ILE A 89 -12.70 -24.86 -7.39
N ASN A 90 -13.87 -24.25 -7.57
CA ASN A 90 -15.14 -24.88 -7.20
C ASN A 90 -15.55 -26.02 -8.13
N GLY A 91 -15.06 -26.02 -9.38
CA GLY A 91 -15.31 -27.06 -10.38
C GLY A 91 -14.31 -28.22 -10.36
N ASN A 92 -13.08 -27.98 -9.89
CA ASN A 92 -12.02 -28.99 -9.90
C ASN A 92 -11.87 -29.67 -8.55
N VAL A 93 -12.07 -30.96 -8.53
CA VAL A 93 -11.71 -31.82 -7.40
C VAL A 93 -10.23 -32.16 -7.54
N ASN A 94 -9.46 -32.03 -6.48
CA ASN A 94 -8.06 -32.44 -6.47
C ASN A 94 -7.96 -33.91 -6.90
N ILE A 95 -7.17 -34.19 -7.93
CA ILE A 95 -7.08 -35.53 -8.55
C ILE A 95 -6.71 -36.62 -7.52
N LEU A 96 -5.89 -36.24 -6.51
CA LEU A 96 -5.50 -37.16 -5.43
C LEU A 96 -6.68 -37.44 -4.48
N ASP A 97 -7.53 -36.47 -4.21
CA ASP A 97 -8.72 -36.65 -3.38
C ASP A 97 -9.80 -37.45 -4.11
N PHE A 98 -9.87 -37.31 -5.42
CA PHE A 98 -10.74 -38.16 -6.27
C PHE A 98 -10.32 -39.64 -6.23
N MET A 99 -9.01 -39.88 -6.22
CA MET A 99 -8.47 -41.25 -6.10
C MET A 99 -8.64 -41.84 -4.69
N CYS A 100 -8.65 -41.01 -3.65
CA CYS A 100 -8.76 -41.44 -2.26
C CYS A 100 -10.19 -41.44 -1.70
N ASN A 101 -11.20 -41.03 -2.44
CA ASN A 101 -12.62 -40.87 -2.02
C ASN A 101 -12.83 -39.95 -0.78
N LYS A 102 -11.88 -39.05 -0.49
CA LYS A 102 -11.93 -38.09 0.61
C LYS A 102 -11.87 -36.69 0.05
N LYS A 103 -13.03 -36.12 -0.28
CA LYS A 103 -13.13 -34.70 -0.67
C LYS A 103 -12.92 -33.82 0.55
N LYS A 104 -11.79 -33.10 0.61
CA LYS A 104 -11.63 -32.02 1.57
C LYS A 104 -12.29 -30.76 1.02
N PRO A 105 -13.02 -29.98 1.85
CA PRO A 105 -13.54 -28.70 1.44
C PRO A 105 -12.39 -27.70 1.25
N ILE A 106 -12.52 -26.79 0.29
CA ILE A 106 -11.52 -25.77 -0.01
C ILE A 106 -11.80 -24.52 0.79
N GLY A 107 -10.75 -23.96 1.41
CA GLY A 107 -10.76 -22.65 2.06
C GLY A 107 -9.87 -21.67 1.29
N ILE A 108 -10.34 -20.42 1.14
CA ILE A 108 -9.65 -19.42 0.33
C ILE A 108 -9.10 -18.32 1.25
N ILE A 109 -7.80 -18.07 1.15
CA ILE A 109 -7.13 -16.96 1.82
C ILE A 109 -6.84 -15.87 0.79
N ILE A 110 -7.17 -14.62 1.13
CA ILE A 110 -6.80 -13.44 0.36
C ILE A 110 -5.90 -12.59 1.25
N ASP A 111 -4.59 -12.64 0.97
CA ASP A 111 -3.59 -11.94 1.74
C ASP A 111 -3.35 -10.51 1.21
N GLU A 112 -3.04 -9.58 2.11
CA GLU A 112 -2.74 -8.18 1.81
C GLU A 112 -3.83 -7.44 0.99
N LEU A 113 -5.08 -7.55 1.41
CA LEU A 113 -6.23 -6.93 0.71
C LEU A 113 -6.06 -5.40 0.49
N ASP A 114 -5.29 -4.73 1.33
CA ASP A 114 -4.95 -3.31 1.22
C ASP A 114 -3.98 -3.00 0.07
N GLY A 115 -3.26 -3.99 -0.46
CA GLY A 115 -2.40 -3.86 -1.65
C GLY A 115 -3.18 -3.71 -2.97
N ILE A 116 -4.50 -3.92 -2.97
CA ILE A 116 -5.35 -3.73 -4.16
C ILE A 116 -5.48 -2.23 -4.47
N ASN A 117 -4.85 -1.78 -5.55
CA ASN A 117 -4.76 -0.38 -5.94
C ASN A 117 -6.11 0.26 -6.31
N SER A 118 -6.15 1.61 -6.29
CA SER A 118 -7.38 2.38 -6.57
C SER A 118 -7.85 2.30 -8.02
N SER A 119 -6.97 1.94 -8.95
CA SER A 119 -7.29 1.68 -10.36
C SER A 119 -8.13 0.39 -10.55
N GLU A 120 -8.07 -0.54 -9.58
CA GLU A 120 -8.72 -1.85 -9.62
C GLU A 120 -10.07 -1.85 -8.89
N LYS A 121 -10.86 -0.79 -9.10
CA LYS A 121 -12.18 -0.59 -8.44
C LYS A 121 -13.16 -1.74 -8.61
N GLY A 122 -12.92 -2.60 -9.61
CA GLY A 122 -13.76 -3.75 -9.89
C GLY A 122 -13.46 -4.97 -9.03
N ALA A 123 -12.19 -5.23 -8.68
CA ALA A 123 -11.79 -6.46 -8.00
C ALA A 123 -12.46 -6.65 -6.62
N ILE A 124 -12.51 -5.59 -5.80
CA ILE A 124 -13.19 -5.65 -4.49
C ILE A 124 -14.72 -5.80 -4.64
N LYS A 125 -15.31 -5.16 -5.66
CA LYS A 125 -16.74 -5.34 -5.93
C LYS A 125 -17.05 -6.76 -6.36
N GLU A 126 -16.23 -7.33 -7.22
CA GLU A 126 -16.37 -8.71 -7.68
C GLU A 126 -16.18 -9.69 -6.51
N LEU A 127 -15.13 -9.51 -5.70
CA LEU A 127 -14.93 -10.27 -4.47
C LEU A 127 -16.14 -10.18 -3.55
N THR A 128 -16.71 -8.98 -3.38
CA THR A 128 -17.91 -8.79 -2.56
C THR A 128 -19.12 -9.52 -3.16
N SER A 129 -19.25 -9.57 -4.48
CA SER A 129 -20.32 -10.31 -5.16
C SER A 129 -20.18 -11.81 -4.99
N ILE A 130 -18.97 -12.33 -5.10
CA ILE A 130 -18.64 -13.75 -4.90
C ILE A 130 -18.96 -14.17 -3.45
N ILE A 131 -18.50 -13.41 -2.46
CA ILE A 131 -18.74 -13.67 -1.04
C ILE A 131 -20.24 -13.66 -0.71
N ASN A 132 -21.00 -12.77 -1.35
CA ASN A 132 -22.45 -12.70 -1.13
C ASN A 132 -23.23 -13.83 -1.80
N ASN A 133 -22.66 -14.45 -2.81
CA ASN A 133 -23.33 -15.54 -3.56
C ASN A 133 -23.08 -16.88 -2.89
N THR A 134 -23.50 -17.01 -1.63
CA THR A 134 -23.32 -18.22 -0.81
C THR A 134 -23.98 -19.49 -1.37
N LYS A 135 -24.84 -19.35 -2.38
CA LYS A 135 -25.47 -20.50 -3.07
C LYS A 135 -24.52 -21.15 -4.07
N GLU A 136 -23.69 -20.36 -4.73
CA GLU A 136 -22.70 -20.86 -5.71
C GLU A 136 -21.36 -21.18 -5.05
N TYR A 137 -20.95 -20.37 -4.04
CA TYR A 137 -19.65 -20.49 -3.41
C TYR A 137 -19.80 -20.89 -1.93
N SER A 138 -19.57 -22.17 -1.65
CA SER A 138 -19.65 -22.72 -0.28
C SER A 138 -18.33 -22.64 0.50
N SER A 139 -17.26 -22.19 -0.13
CA SER A 139 -15.92 -22.09 0.47
C SER A 139 -15.81 -20.92 1.45
N PRO A 140 -15.18 -21.09 2.62
CA PRO A 140 -14.89 -19.98 3.53
C PRO A 140 -13.79 -19.09 2.97
N PHE A 141 -13.95 -17.78 3.09
CA PHE A 141 -12.96 -16.77 2.73
C PHE A 141 -12.34 -16.17 3.99
N ILE A 142 -11.01 -16.11 4.05
CA ILE A 142 -10.29 -15.38 5.10
C ILE A 142 -9.44 -14.31 4.41
N CYS A 143 -9.76 -13.05 4.68
CA CYS A 143 -9.04 -11.91 4.13
C CYS A 143 -8.12 -11.31 5.20
N THR A 144 -6.88 -10.95 4.85
CA THR A 144 -6.00 -10.22 5.74
C THR A 144 -5.80 -8.79 5.24
N THR A 145 -5.62 -7.85 6.15
CA THR A 145 -5.35 -6.45 5.81
C THR A 145 -4.55 -5.75 6.91
N ASN A 146 -3.66 -4.84 6.54
CA ASN A 146 -2.93 -3.98 7.49
C ASN A 146 -3.68 -2.66 7.72
N SER A 147 -4.41 -2.17 6.72
CA SER A 147 -5.14 -0.91 6.79
C SER A 147 -6.58 -1.04 6.26
N ILE A 148 -7.48 -0.21 6.78
CA ILE A 148 -8.87 -0.18 6.32
C ILE A 148 -9.06 1.04 5.43
N ASN A 149 -9.31 0.78 4.16
CA ASN A 149 -9.66 1.80 3.17
C ASN A 149 -11.19 1.82 2.98
N LYS A 150 -11.76 2.95 2.51
CA LYS A 150 -13.20 3.10 2.21
C LYS A 150 -13.80 1.96 1.36
N LYS A 151 -12.98 1.25 0.60
CA LYS A 151 -13.38 0.11 -0.23
C LYS A 151 -13.55 -1.18 0.58
N ILE A 152 -12.66 -1.39 1.55
CA ILE A 152 -12.70 -2.54 2.47
C ILE A 152 -13.89 -2.38 3.43
N ASP A 153 -14.33 -1.15 3.73
CA ASP A 153 -15.53 -0.91 4.54
C ASP A 153 -16.79 -1.52 3.93
N THR A 154 -16.90 -1.58 2.61
CA THR A 154 -18.03 -2.23 1.93
C THR A 154 -18.03 -3.74 2.14
N LEU A 155 -16.86 -4.36 2.15
CA LEU A 155 -16.69 -5.79 2.43
C LEU A 155 -16.90 -6.08 3.93
N LYS A 156 -16.43 -5.18 4.81
CA LYS A 156 -16.55 -5.29 6.26
C LYS A 156 -18.01 -5.37 6.74
N SER A 157 -18.92 -4.65 6.07
CA SER A 157 -20.34 -4.67 6.42
C SER A 157 -21.01 -6.05 6.21
N LYS A 158 -20.38 -6.93 5.42
CA LYS A 158 -20.88 -8.24 5.00
C LYS A 158 -19.97 -9.40 5.41
N SER A 159 -19.00 -9.15 6.28
CA SER A 159 -18.04 -10.13 6.75
C SER A 159 -17.86 -10.05 8.26
N LEU A 160 -17.43 -11.15 8.87
CA LEU A 160 -17.00 -11.10 10.25
C LEU A 160 -15.66 -10.35 10.32
N TYR A 161 -15.63 -9.25 11.08
CA TYR A 161 -14.45 -8.41 11.23
C TYR A 161 -13.79 -8.65 12.58
N LEU A 162 -12.49 -9.01 12.55
CA LEU A 162 -11.69 -9.20 13.75
C LEU A 162 -10.45 -8.31 13.72
N LYS A 163 -10.39 -7.36 14.67
CA LYS A 163 -9.21 -6.54 14.89
C LYS A 163 -8.24 -7.25 15.81
N LEU A 164 -7.02 -7.49 15.30
CA LEU A 164 -5.91 -8.03 16.05
C LEU A 164 -5.05 -6.88 16.57
N ASN A 165 -4.89 -6.79 17.88
CA ASN A 165 -4.04 -5.78 18.49
C ASN A 165 -2.58 -6.23 18.46
N LYS A 166 -1.64 -5.27 18.49
CA LYS A 166 -0.22 -5.57 18.66
C LYS A 166 -0.01 -6.35 19.97
N PRO A 167 0.92 -7.32 19.99
CA PRO A 167 1.24 -8.06 21.21
C PRO A 167 1.81 -7.11 22.28
N SER A 168 1.64 -7.46 23.54
CA SER A 168 2.27 -6.72 24.65
C SER A 168 3.77 -7.03 24.72
N LEU A 169 4.53 -6.14 25.36
CA LEU A 169 5.96 -6.37 25.63
C LEU A 169 6.20 -7.71 26.34
N ASN A 170 5.34 -8.05 27.32
CA ASN A 170 5.42 -9.32 28.05
C ASN A 170 5.16 -10.52 27.14
N THR A 171 4.23 -10.39 26.19
CA THR A 171 3.92 -11.44 25.21
C THR A 171 5.13 -11.74 24.33
N ILE A 172 5.81 -10.71 23.85
CA ILE A 172 7.03 -10.87 23.05
C ILE A 172 8.17 -11.48 23.89
N LYS A 173 8.35 -11.04 25.14
CA LYS A 173 9.33 -11.67 26.06
C LYS A 173 9.05 -13.15 26.28
N GLN A 174 7.79 -13.55 26.47
CA GLN A 174 7.40 -14.97 26.57
C GLN A 174 7.75 -15.75 25.29
N PHE A 175 7.51 -15.15 24.12
CA PHE A 175 7.86 -15.78 22.86
C PHE A 175 9.38 -15.95 22.69
N ILE A 176 10.18 -14.92 23.02
CA ILE A 176 11.65 -15.01 23.05
C ILE A 176 12.12 -16.11 23.99
N ASN A 177 11.57 -16.18 25.20
CA ASN A 177 11.94 -17.24 26.17
C ASN A 177 11.59 -18.64 25.64
N LYS A 178 10.44 -18.81 24.95
CA LYS A 178 10.10 -20.09 24.29
C LYS A 178 11.15 -20.49 23.26
N ILE A 179 11.63 -19.53 22.45
CA ILE A 179 12.69 -19.77 21.46
C ILE A 179 14.01 -20.11 22.17
N CYS A 180 14.42 -19.35 23.20
CA CYS A 180 15.64 -19.60 23.96
C CYS A 180 15.68 -21.02 24.55
N ILE A 181 14.58 -21.49 25.13
CA ILE A 181 14.47 -22.83 25.69
C ILE A 181 14.60 -23.89 24.59
N ASN A 182 13.92 -23.71 23.46
CA ASN A 182 13.91 -24.67 22.35
C ASN A 182 15.27 -24.80 21.67
N GLU A 183 15.96 -23.68 21.50
CA GLU A 183 17.26 -23.61 20.79
C GLU A 183 18.47 -23.67 21.77
N LYS A 184 18.23 -23.78 23.08
CA LYS A 184 19.25 -23.79 24.12
C LYS A 184 20.16 -22.54 24.09
N LEU A 185 19.54 -21.38 23.81
CA LEU A 185 20.21 -20.09 23.82
C LEU A 185 20.16 -19.49 25.23
N ASP A 186 21.31 -19.13 25.76
CA ASP A 186 21.40 -18.38 27.03
C ASP A 186 21.61 -16.90 26.69
N LEU A 187 20.57 -16.09 26.83
CA LEU A 187 20.55 -14.65 26.58
C LEU A 187 20.27 -13.91 27.88
N SER A 188 21.03 -12.86 28.14
CA SER A 188 20.75 -11.97 29.27
C SER A 188 19.43 -11.24 29.13
N ASP A 189 18.85 -10.75 30.21
CA ASP A 189 17.61 -9.98 30.17
C ASP A 189 17.76 -8.65 29.44
N ASP A 190 18.95 -8.08 29.40
CA ASP A 190 19.25 -6.85 28.68
C ASP A 190 19.21 -7.08 27.17
N ILE A 191 19.80 -8.15 26.65
CA ILE A 191 19.71 -8.56 25.24
C ILE A 191 18.26 -8.84 24.87
N LYS A 192 17.51 -9.60 25.68
CA LYS A 192 16.08 -9.86 25.44
C LYS A 192 15.26 -8.57 25.39
N THR A 193 15.57 -7.63 26.26
CA THR A 193 14.87 -6.33 26.29
C THR A 193 15.21 -5.50 25.06
N GLN A 194 16.44 -5.56 24.58
CA GLN A 194 16.84 -4.92 23.34
C GLN A 194 16.16 -5.54 22.12
N ILE A 195 16.10 -6.86 22.02
CA ILE A 195 15.35 -7.57 20.95
C ILE A 195 13.88 -7.14 20.94
N VAL A 196 13.23 -7.02 22.10
CA VAL A 196 11.85 -6.54 22.21
C VAL A 196 11.68 -5.13 21.67
N LYS A 197 12.63 -4.22 21.99
CA LYS A 197 12.61 -2.84 21.48
C LYS A 197 12.80 -2.79 19.96
N THR A 198 13.80 -3.51 19.48
CA THR A 198 14.20 -3.56 18.07
C THR A 198 13.12 -4.21 17.20
N SER A 199 12.47 -5.27 17.67
CA SER A 199 11.43 -5.97 16.91
C SER A 199 10.13 -5.17 16.70
N GLN A 200 9.95 -4.05 17.40
CA GLN A 200 8.75 -3.20 17.32
C GLN A 200 7.43 -3.98 17.52
N LEU A 201 7.48 -5.05 18.33
CA LEU A 201 6.37 -5.96 18.62
C LEU A 201 5.91 -6.80 17.40
N ASP A 202 6.82 -7.08 16.48
CA ASP A 202 6.61 -7.92 15.31
C ASP A 202 7.24 -9.30 15.54
N PHE A 203 6.42 -10.36 15.53
CA PHE A 203 6.89 -11.75 15.74
C PHE A 203 7.86 -12.23 14.65
N ARG A 204 7.66 -11.80 13.40
CA ARG A 204 8.54 -12.16 12.27
C ARG A 204 9.94 -11.58 12.49
N ARG A 205 10.01 -10.31 12.91
CA ARG A 205 11.29 -9.66 13.26
C ARG A 205 11.98 -10.35 14.44
N VAL A 206 11.22 -10.73 15.47
CA VAL A 206 11.79 -11.50 16.61
C VAL A 206 12.42 -12.80 16.10
N ILE A 207 11.72 -13.57 15.28
CA ILE A 207 12.24 -14.84 14.76
C ILE A 207 13.53 -14.62 13.97
N VAL A 208 13.54 -13.64 13.05
CA VAL A 208 14.71 -13.34 12.21
C VAL A 208 15.91 -12.88 13.06
N LEU A 209 15.68 -12.02 14.06
CA LEU A 209 16.73 -11.60 14.99
C LEU A 209 17.28 -12.75 15.81
N MET A 210 16.42 -13.61 16.32
CA MET A 210 16.83 -14.79 17.11
C MET A 210 17.60 -15.81 16.25
N GLU A 211 17.15 -16.04 14.99
CA GLU A 211 17.87 -16.89 14.02
C GLU A 211 19.24 -16.31 13.66
N TYR A 212 19.31 -14.98 13.47
CA TYR A 212 20.58 -14.28 13.26
C TYR A 212 21.53 -14.47 14.44
N LEU A 213 21.07 -14.24 15.66
CA LEU A 213 21.88 -14.42 16.87
C LEU A 213 22.33 -15.87 17.04
N PHE A 214 21.47 -16.84 16.77
CA PHE A 214 21.83 -18.26 16.83
C PHE A 214 22.96 -18.62 15.86
N ASN A 215 22.89 -18.11 14.63
CA ASN A 215 23.91 -18.37 13.60
C ASN A 215 25.23 -17.65 13.88
N TYR A 216 25.24 -16.60 14.69
CA TYR A 216 26.43 -15.80 14.99
C TYR A 216 27.33 -16.37 16.10
N ASN A 217 27.01 -17.58 16.63
CA ASN A 217 27.79 -18.24 17.70
C ASN A 217 28.12 -17.28 18.85
N ILE A 218 27.11 -16.88 19.62
CA ILE A 218 27.16 -15.82 20.66
C ILE A 218 28.13 -16.17 21.82
N THR A 219 28.62 -17.40 21.91
CA THR A 219 29.45 -17.87 23.02
C THR A 219 30.77 -17.14 23.22
N ASP A 220 31.28 -16.48 22.19
CA ASP A 220 32.61 -15.84 22.18
C ASP A 220 32.57 -14.29 22.05
N ILE A 221 31.37 -13.67 22.13
CA ILE A 221 31.17 -12.26 21.86
C ILE A 221 30.68 -11.55 23.13
N SER A 222 31.15 -10.30 23.36
CA SER A 222 30.68 -9.50 24.50
C SER A 222 29.21 -9.07 24.35
N GLU A 223 28.48 -8.94 25.48
CA GLU A 223 27.08 -8.50 25.45
C GLU A 223 26.89 -7.13 24.79
N GLU A 224 27.85 -6.22 24.98
CA GLU A 224 27.81 -4.87 24.35
C GLU A 224 27.88 -4.98 22.83
N GLU A 225 28.71 -5.87 22.31
CA GLU A 225 28.89 -6.08 20.87
C GLU A 225 27.66 -6.77 20.25
N ILE A 226 26.98 -7.66 21.00
CA ILE A 226 25.71 -8.25 20.59
C ILE A 226 24.61 -7.18 20.51
N ILE A 227 24.52 -6.31 21.51
CA ILE A 227 23.55 -5.21 21.54
C ILE A 227 23.80 -4.24 20.36
N ASP A 228 25.06 -3.89 20.12
CA ASP A 228 25.44 -3.03 18.98
C ASP A 228 25.08 -3.66 17.61
N ASN A 229 25.27 -4.96 17.47
CA ASN A 229 24.88 -5.68 16.26
C ASN A 229 23.36 -5.73 16.06
N ILE A 230 22.59 -5.94 17.14
CA ILE A 230 21.13 -5.85 17.11
C ILE A 230 20.68 -4.44 16.69
N VAL A 231 21.29 -3.41 17.25
CA VAL A 231 20.97 -2.00 16.91
C VAL A 231 21.35 -1.68 15.46
N LYS A 232 22.49 -2.16 14.99
CA LYS A 232 22.89 -2.00 13.57
C LYS A 232 21.96 -2.74 12.61
N TYR A 233 21.47 -3.91 13.00
CA TYR A 233 20.49 -4.66 12.23
C TYR A 233 19.15 -3.91 12.12
N ASP A 234 18.75 -3.21 13.20
CA ASP A 234 17.52 -2.41 13.24
C ASP A 234 17.60 -1.13 12.39
N LYS A 235 18.79 -0.54 12.27
CA LYS A 235 18.97 0.67 11.47
C LYS A 235 18.53 0.49 10.00
N LYS A 236 18.55 -0.73 9.48
CA LYS A 236 18.10 -1.07 8.11
C LYS A 236 16.59 -1.27 7.97
N ALA A 237 15.82 -1.22 9.05
CA ALA A 237 14.42 -1.68 9.03
C ALA A 237 13.41 -0.77 9.74
N ILE A 238 13.74 0.50 9.97
CA ILE A 238 12.78 1.46 10.53
C ILE A 238 11.93 1.99 9.36
N ASP A 239 10.71 1.46 9.23
CA ASP A 239 9.72 2.01 8.30
C ASP A 239 9.20 3.34 8.83
N TYR A 240 9.84 4.43 8.45
CA TYR A 240 9.31 5.75 8.70
C TYR A 240 8.14 6.04 7.75
N THR A 241 7.05 6.58 8.27
CA THR A 241 6.06 7.21 7.41
C THR A 241 6.69 8.43 6.71
N CYS A 242 6.22 8.79 5.51
CA CYS A 242 6.74 9.96 4.78
C CYS A 242 6.71 11.23 5.65
N TYR A 243 5.72 11.37 6.54
CA TYR A 243 5.61 12.50 7.48
C TYR A 243 6.70 12.48 8.55
N GLU A 244 6.94 11.33 9.18
CA GLU A 244 7.99 11.17 10.19
C GLU A 244 9.37 11.38 9.59
N ALA A 245 9.61 10.87 8.38
CA ALA A 245 10.82 11.10 7.64
C ALA A 245 11.05 12.59 7.34
N THR A 246 10.03 13.28 6.83
CA THR A 246 10.10 14.72 6.55
C THR A 246 10.30 15.54 7.81
N ASP A 247 9.61 15.20 8.90
CA ASP A 247 9.78 15.88 10.21
C ASP A 247 11.21 15.74 10.74
N LYS A 248 11.81 14.55 10.59
CA LYS A 248 13.21 14.33 10.96
C LYS A 248 14.18 15.15 10.11
N ILE A 249 13.99 15.21 8.79
CA ILE A 249 14.82 16.01 7.89
C ILE A 249 14.77 17.49 8.24
N LEU A 250 13.59 18.00 8.60
CA LEU A 250 13.41 19.41 8.96
C LEU A 250 13.98 19.76 10.35
N ASN A 251 13.87 18.84 11.32
CA ASN A 251 14.24 19.12 12.71
C ASN A 251 15.67 18.73 13.07
N ASN A 252 16.29 17.78 12.34
CA ASN A 252 17.61 17.28 12.65
C ASN A 252 18.45 17.19 11.39
N TYR A 253 19.74 17.54 11.53
CA TYR A 253 20.72 17.29 10.50
C TYR A 253 21.38 15.92 10.74
N TYR A 254 21.38 15.08 9.73
CA TYR A 254 22.13 13.81 9.69
C TYR A 254 23.10 13.86 8.52
N ASN A 255 24.28 13.27 8.68
CA ASN A 255 25.25 13.15 7.59
C ASN A 255 24.74 12.22 6.47
N ASP A 256 23.88 11.28 6.82
CA ASP A 256 23.28 10.32 5.88
C ASP A 256 21.78 10.16 6.19
N PHE A 257 20.97 10.42 5.18
CA PHE A 257 19.53 10.24 5.23
C PHE A 257 19.05 8.98 4.49
N SER A 258 19.96 8.19 3.90
CA SER A 258 19.58 7.03 3.07
C SER A 258 18.59 6.11 3.75
N GLU A 259 18.80 5.78 5.03
CA GLU A 259 17.92 4.92 5.81
C GLU A 259 16.52 5.52 6.06
N ILE A 260 16.41 6.87 6.07
CA ILE A 260 15.16 7.58 6.36
C ILE A 260 14.32 7.75 5.10
N ILE A 261 14.99 7.91 3.93
CA ILE A 261 14.33 8.24 2.66
C ILE A 261 14.08 7.04 1.76
N ASP A 262 14.71 5.89 2.00
CA ASP A 262 14.67 4.71 1.11
C ASP A 262 13.26 4.19 0.82
N TYR A 263 12.31 4.41 1.73
CA TYR A 263 10.96 3.91 1.59
C TYR A 263 10.18 4.62 0.46
N ASP A 264 10.24 5.96 0.39
CA ASP A 264 9.49 6.73 -0.60
C ASP A 264 10.10 8.12 -0.84
N LYS A 265 11.23 8.15 -1.54
CA LYS A 265 12.01 9.37 -1.85
C LYS A 265 11.16 10.47 -2.49
N SER A 266 10.26 10.08 -3.41
CA SER A 266 9.44 11.05 -4.14
C SER A 266 8.45 11.78 -3.24
N ASN A 267 7.68 11.04 -2.44
CA ASN A 267 6.69 11.64 -1.54
C ASN A 267 7.35 12.47 -0.42
N ILE A 268 8.48 12.00 0.13
CA ILE A 268 9.26 12.74 1.12
C ILE A 268 9.78 14.04 0.50
N GLY A 269 10.30 14.00 -0.74
CA GLY A 269 10.77 15.18 -1.45
C GLY A 269 9.66 16.23 -1.67
N TYR A 270 8.45 15.81 -2.08
CA TYR A 270 7.31 16.72 -2.23
C TYR A 270 6.83 17.31 -0.90
N LEU A 271 6.80 16.50 0.15
CA LEU A 271 6.46 16.99 1.50
C LEU A 271 7.49 18.00 2.01
N LEU A 272 8.78 17.74 1.80
CA LEU A 272 9.86 18.65 2.16
C LEU A 272 9.71 19.97 1.40
N TYR A 273 9.53 19.92 0.07
CA TYR A 273 9.33 21.09 -0.79
C TYR A 273 8.15 21.97 -0.36
N GLU A 274 7.04 21.39 0.05
CA GLU A 274 5.86 22.19 0.47
C GLU A 274 5.95 22.74 1.91
N ASN A 275 6.81 22.16 2.77
CA ASN A 275 6.83 22.51 4.18
C ASN A 275 8.04 23.32 4.63
N PHE A 276 9.19 23.25 3.94
CA PHE A 276 10.42 23.90 4.41
C PHE A 276 10.29 25.42 4.56
N GLN A 277 9.54 26.09 3.67
CA GLN A 277 9.32 27.53 3.73
C GLN A 277 8.65 27.95 5.04
N ASN A 278 7.54 27.27 5.37
CA ASN A 278 6.79 27.55 6.60
C ASN A 278 7.66 27.33 7.83
N PHE A 279 8.57 26.35 7.75
CA PHE A 279 9.51 26.05 8.81
C PHE A 279 10.50 27.20 9.04
N ILE A 280 11.07 27.76 7.95
CA ILE A 280 12.00 28.89 7.99
C ILE A 280 11.29 30.20 8.39
N ILE A 281 10.11 30.47 7.80
CA ILE A 281 9.36 31.72 8.08
C ILE A 281 8.96 31.81 9.56
N ASN A 282 8.54 30.69 10.15
CA ASN A 282 8.14 30.61 11.55
C ASN A 282 9.31 30.73 12.55
N ASN A 283 10.55 30.72 12.10
CA ASN A 283 11.71 30.94 12.96
C ASN A 283 11.77 32.42 13.38
N LYS A 284 11.49 32.69 14.66
CA LYS A 284 11.41 34.06 15.22
C LYS A 284 12.76 34.74 15.44
N LYS A 285 13.87 34.00 15.41
CA LYS A 285 15.22 34.56 15.72
C LYS A 285 16.01 34.99 14.50
N CYS A 286 15.67 34.49 13.32
CA CYS A 286 16.36 34.88 12.11
C CYS A 286 15.83 36.17 11.53
N ASN A 287 16.74 37.00 11.01
CA ASN A 287 16.42 38.20 10.24
C ASN A 287 15.69 37.79 8.93
N ASN A 288 14.82 38.67 8.43
CA ASN A 288 14.09 38.39 7.17
C ASN A 288 15.02 38.21 5.96
N GLU A 289 16.13 38.92 5.94
CA GLU A 289 17.14 38.81 4.88
C GLU A 289 17.78 37.42 4.87
N THR A 290 18.20 36.90 6.02
CA THR A 290 18.75 35.55 6.14
C THR A 290 17.73 34.46 5.82
N LYS A 291 16.45 34.65 6.15
CA LYS A 291 15.36 33.73 5.78
C LYS A 291 15.21 33.64 4.27
N ILE A 292 15.15 34.80 3.59
CA ILE A 292 14.98 34.89 2.13
C ILE A 292 16.18 34.25 1.42
N ASP A 293 17.41 34.57 1.87
CA ASP A 293 18.62 33.97 1.31
C ASP A 293 18.63 32.44 1.44
N THR A 294 18.28 31.93 2.64
CA THR A 294 18.21 30.48 2.88
C THR A 294 17.14 29.81 2.02
N ILE A 295 15.95 30.40 1.92
CA ILE A 295 14.87 29.89 1.07
C ILE A 295 15.31 29.87 -0.40
N SER A 296 15.97 30.93 -0.88
CA SER A 296 16.49 31.01 -2.25
C SER A 296 17.50 29.93 -2.54
N LYS A 297 18.45 29.68 -1.62
CA LYS A 297 19.45 28.61 -1.76
C LYS A 297 18.79 27.25 -1.85
N ILE A 298 17.83 26.95 -0.98
CA ILE A 298 17.12 25.66 -0.98
C ILE A 298 16.33 25.45 -2.28
N TYR A 299 15.71 26.50 -2.82
CA TYR A 299 15.04 26.40 -4.13
C TYR A 299 16.01 26.07 -5.27
N ASN A 300 17.20 26.67 -5.27
CA ASN A 300 18.23 26.35 -6.27
C ASN A 300 18.61 24.87 -6.19
N GLU A 301 18.80 24.32 -4.98
CA GLU A 301 19.10 22.89 -4.79
C GLU A 301 17.97 21.99 -5.31
N PHE A 302 16.71 22.36 -5.09
CA PHE A 302 15.57 21.63 -5.63
C PHE A 302 15.52 21.70 -7.18
N CYS A 303 15.85 22.85 -7.79
CA CYS A 303 15.93 22.97 -9.24
C CYS A 303 17.05 22.07 -9.82
N ASP A 304 18.21 22.04 -9.17
CA ASP A 304 19.32 21.16 -9.57
C ASP A 304 18.95 19.69 -9.41
N SER A 305 18.27 19.33 -8.32
CA SER A 305 17.75 17.99 -8.09
C SER A 305 16.74 17.56 -9.18
N ASP A 306 15.84 18.44 -9.62
CA ASP A 306 14.89 18.12 -10.69
C ASP A 306 15.58 17.85 -12.04
N ILE A 307 16.67 18.59 -12.33
CA ILE A 307 17.50 18.35 -13.51
C ILE A 307 18.19 17.00 -13.41
N LEU A 308 18.70 16.65 -12.22
CA LEU A 308 19.33 15.35 -11.97
C LEU A 308 18.34 14.21 -12.08
N ASP A 309 17.15 14.34 -11.46
CA ASP A 309 16.07 13.35 -11.58
C ASP A 309 15.74 13.06 -13.04
N LYS A 310 15.59 14.12 -13.86
CA LYS A 310 15.35 13.96 -15.29
C LYS A 310 16.45 13.16 -15.99
N LYS A 311 17.72 13.45 -15.70
CA LYS A 311 18.87 12.72 -16.27
C LYS A 311 18.94 11.28 -15.80
N ILE A 312 18.69 11.02 -14.52
CA ILE A 312 18.69 9.68 -13.94
C ILE A 312 17.66 8.79 -14.65
N TYR A 313 16.42 9.25 -14.80
CA TYR A 313 15.36 8.43 -15.38
C TYR A 313 15.39 8.36 -16.90
N ILE A 314 15.65 9.47 -17.62
CA ILE A 314 15.68 9.47 -19.09
C ILE A 314 16.91 8.74 -19.62
N ASN A 315 18.08 9.00 -19.03
CA ASN A 315 19.34 8.45 -19.50
C ASN A 315 19.74 7.16 -18.74
N GLN A 316 18.92 6.71 -17.78
CA GLN A 316 19.19 5.53 -16.93
C GLN A 316 20.51 5.62 -16.13
N HIS A 317 20.92 6.83 -15.74
CA HIS A 317 22.14 7.08 -14.96
C HIS A 317 21.90 6.88 -13.46
N PHE A 318 21.45 5.70 -13.05
CA PHE A 318 21.07 5.39 -11.66
C PHE A 318 22.21 5.55 -10.64
N TYR A 319 23.46 5.54 -11.07
CA TYR A 319 24.61 5.82 -10.20
C TYR A 319 24.62 7.25 -9.62
N LEU A 320 23.88 8.20 -10.24
CA LEU A 320 23.73 9.56 -9.73
C LEU A 320 22.64 9.67 -8.63
N SER A 321 21.91 8.60 -8.35
CA SER A 321 20.79 8.64 -7.38
C SER A 321 21.24 9.11 -5.99
N ASN A 322 22.34 8.55 -5.47
CA ASN A 322 22.86 8.93 -4.15
C ASN A 322 23.29 10.40 -4.09
N TYR A 323 23.88 10.89 -5.18
CA TYR A 323 24.23 12.31 -5.27
C TYR A 323 23.01 13.20 -5.32
N ASN A 324 21.98 12.80 -6.07
CA ASN A 324 20.70 13.52 -6.11
C ASN A 324 20.00 13.53 -4.76
N ASP A 325 20.03 12.41 -4.02
CA ASP A 325 19.49 12.33 -2.66
C ASP A 325 20.20 13.30 -1.72
N PHE A 326 21.52 13.42 -1.85
CA PHE A 326 22.31 14.38 -1.07
C PHE A 326 21.88 15.83 -1.37
N VAL A 327 21.74 16.21 -2.64
CA VAL A 327 21.31 17.56 -3.06
C VAL A 327 19.87 17.82 -2.58
N LYS A 328 18.98 16.85 -2.71
CA LYS A 328 17.54 16.97 -2.42
C LYS A 328 17.20 17.01 -0.93
N PHE A 329 17.96 16.29 -0.10
CA PHE A 329 17.62 16.11 1.32
C PHE A 329 18.69 16.64 2.27
N ASN A 330 19.97 16.33 2.03
CA ASN A 330 21.04 16.68 2.96
C ASN A 330 21.34 18.19 2.95
N ILE A 331 21.47 18.80 1.77
CA ILE A 331 21.77 20.25 1.69
C ILE A 331 20.64 21.10 2.25
N PRO A 332 19.35 20.89 1.87
CA PRO A 332 18.25 21.62 2.50
C PRO A 332 18.19 21.44 4.02
N SER A 333 18.35 20.20 4.50
CA SER A 333 18.37 19.93 5.94
C SER A 333 19.52 20.68 6.64
N TYR A 334 20.71 20.68 6.07
CA TYR A 334 21.87 21.42 6.60
C TYR A 334 21.57 22.93 6.68
N LEU A 335 21.08 23.52 5.60
CA LEU A 335 20.75 24.95 5.52
C LEU A 335 19.67 25.35 6.53
N ILE A 336 18.65 24.54 6.71
CA ILE A 336 17.59 24.77 7.69
C ILE A 336 18.14 24.67 9.12
N ASN A 337 18.96 23.66 9.39
CA ASN A 337 19.47 23.40 10.73
C ASN A 337 20.70 24.26 11.10
N SER A 338 21.30 24.97 10.14
CA SER A 338 22.34 25.99 10.40
C SER A 338 21.76 27.32 10.90
N LEU A 339 20.45 27.56 10.71
CA LEU A 339 19.77 28.71 11.29
C LEU A 339 19.69 28.53 12.80
N ASP A 340 19.87 29.64 13.54
CA ASP A 340 19.90 29.63 15.01
C ASP A 340 18.72 28.88 15.63
N LYS A 341 19.04 27.74 16.26
CA LYS A 341 18.06 26.85 16.91
C LYS A 341 17.62 27.46 18.24
N THR A 342 16.47 28.10 18.25
CA THR A 342 15.78 28.30 19.49
C THR A 342 14.34 27.91 19.40
N SER A 343 14.03 26.85 20.17
CA SER A 343 12.68 26.35 20.43
C SER A 343 11.82 26.28 19.16
N TYR A 344 12.16 25.35 18.26
CA TYR A 344 11.15 24.84 17.36
C TYR A 344 10.05 24.23 18.23
N ASN A 345 8.95 24.95 18.37
CA ASN A 345 7.76 24.34 18.93
C ASN A 345 7.43 23.13 18.06
N LYS A 346 7.37 21.94 18.65
CA LYS A 346 6.95 20.66 18.06
C LYS A 346 5.56 20.68 17.37
N PHE A 347 4.99 21.86 17.12
CA PHE A 347 3.61 22.07 16.73
C PHE A 347 3.40 22.54 15.29
N ASN A 348 4.44 22.60 14.45
CA ASN A 348 4.21 22.83 13.03
C ASN A 348 3.74 21.51 12.39
N LYS A 349 2.41 21.33 12.39
CA LYS A 349 1.79 20.22 11.66
C LYS A 349 2.17 20.37 10.19
N LEU A 350 2.84 19.36 9.64
CA LEU A 350 3.19 19.34 8.23
C LEU A 350 1.92 19.41 7.37
N ASN A 351 1.95 20.27 6.36
CA ASN A 351 0.87 20.34 5.38
C ASN A 351 0.91 19.13 4.45
N TYR A 352 -0.26 18.69 4.03
CA TYR A 352 -0.40 17.60 3.06
C TYR A 352 0.15 18.04 1.70
N SER A 353 0.92 17.17 1.02
CA SER A 353 1.39 17.51 -0.32
C SER A 353 0.26 17.51 -1.34
N THR A 354 0.11 18.63 -2.05
CA THR A 354 -0.81 18.77 -3.20
C THR A 354 -0.13 18.46 -4.52
N MET A 355 1.20 18.39 -4.53
CA MET A 355 2.02 18.21 -5.75
C MET A 355 1.73 16.89 -6.46
N ILE A 356 1.58 15.80 -5.71
CA ILE A 356 1.26 14.48 -6.28
C ILE A 356 -0.03 14.52 -7.10
N ASN A 357 -1.07 15.19 -6.56
CA ASN A 357 -2.33 15.34 -7.28
C ASN A 357 -2.16 16.19 -8.54
N LYS A 358 -1.40 17.29 -8.46
CA LYS A 358 -1.13 18.17 -9.62
C LYS A 358 -0.39 17.40 -10.71
N ILE A 359 0.71 16.73 -10.39
CA ILE A 359 1.51 15.93 -11.34
C ILE A 359 0.64 14.81 -11.96
N SER A 360 -0.17 14.13 -11.16
CA SER A 360 -1.09 13.11 -11.66
C SER A 360 -2.11 13.66 -12.64
N PHE A 361 -2.68 14.84 -12.36
CA PHE A 361 -3.59 15.53 -13.28
C PHE A 361 -2.90 15.97 -14.58
N GLU A 362 -1.71 16.53 -14.49
CA GLU A 362 -0.91 16.93 -15.65
C GLU A 362 -0.59 15.72 -16.54
N TYR A 363 -0.14 14.62 -15.95
CA TYR A 363 0.12 13.39 -16.70
C TYR A 363 -1.12 12.86 -17.42
N LEU A 364 -2.27 12.85 -16.74
CA LEU A 364 -3.53 12.41 -17.33
C LEU A 364 -3.98 13.35 -18.48
N ASN A 365 -3.76 14.66 -18.32
CA ASN A 365 -4.06 15.64 -19.34
C ASN A 365 -3.14 15.49 -20.57
N ILE A 366 -1.83 15.32 -20.35
CA ILE A 366 -0.87 15.09 -21.45
C ILE A 366 -1.23 13.81 -22.20
N LYS A 367 -1.54 12.72 -21.50
CA LYS A 367 -1.98 11.47 -22.11
C LYS A 367 -3.24 11.66 -22.94
N LEU A 368 -4.21 12.41 -22.43
CA LEU A 368 -5.45 12.71 -23.17
C LEU A 368 -5.19 13.57 -24.41
N ILE A 369 -4.33 14.60 -24.31
CA ILE A 369 -3.93 15.44 -25.44
C ILE A 369 -3.24 14.62 -26.52
N ASN A 370 -2.32 13.74 -26.14
CA ASN A 370 -1.66 12.85 -27.10
C ASN A 370 -2.67 11.93 -27.80
N SER A 371 -3.60 11.33 -27.06
CA SER A 371 -4.66 10.51 -27.67
C SER A 371 -5.59 11.32 -28.60
N ILE A 372 -5.85 12.59 -28.30
CA ILE A 372 -6.61 13.48 -29.21
C ILE A 372 -5.82 13.78 -30.48
N ASN A 373 -4.52 14.01 -30.39
CA ASN A 373 -3.65 14.27 -31.53
C ASN A 373 -3.54 13.03 -32.45
N GLU A 374 -3.59 11.82 -31.90
CA GLU A 374 -3.62 10.57 -32.65
C GLU A 374 -4.87 10.42 -33.56
N LEU A 375 -5.96 11.11 -33.23
CA LEU A 375 -7.17 11.10 -34.07
C LEU A 375 -6.97 11.81 -35.45
N SER A 376 -5.86 12.52 -35.64
CA SER A 376 -5.44 13.13 -36.93
C SER A 376 -6.46 14.07 -37.57
N ILE A 377 -7.40 14.63 -36.81
CA ILE A 377 -8.40 15.61 -37.33
C ILE A 377 -7.74 16.97 -37.50
N SER A 378 -6.91 17.38 -36.55
CA SER A 378 -6.19 18.65 -36.53
C SER A 378 -4.91 18.54 -35.75
N ASN A 379 -3.89 19.33 -36.08
CA ASN A 379 -2.66 19.47 -35.30
C ASN A 379 -2.89 20.19 -33.95
N ASN A 380 -4.09 20.71 -33.72
CA ASN A 380 -4.47 21.38 -32.51
C ASN A 380 -5.55 20.57 -31.78
N HIS A 381 -5.24 20.08 -30.60
CA HIS A 381 -6.13 19.25 -29.76
C HIS A 381 -7.42 19.98 -29.36
N ILE A 382 -7.40 21.32 -29.23
CA ILE A 382 -8.59 22.11 -28.90
C ILE A 382 -9.56 22.11 -30.11
N TYR A 383 -9.08 22.32 -31.33
CA TYR A 383 -9.94 22.26 -32.52
C TYR A 383 -10.52 20.87 -32.75
N THR A 384 -9.75 19.83 -32.46
CA THR A 384 -10.25 18.45 -32.50
C THR A 384 -11.37 18.25 -31.47
N ALA A 385 -11.18 18.77 -30.26
CA ALA A 385 -12.19 18.70 -29.19
C ALA A 385 -13.44 19.50 -29.54
N ASP A 386 -13.30 20.70 -30.11
CA ASP A 386 -14.42 21.53 -30.59
C ASP A 386 -15.20 20.84 -31.72
N TYR A 387 -14.49 20.24 -32.68
CA TYR A 387 -15.11 19.46 -33.75
C TYR A 387 -15.95 18.31 -33.19
N ILE A 388 -15.41 17.53 -32.26
CA ILE A 388 -16.13 16.41 -31.60
C ILE A 388 -17.33 16.96 -30.81
N TYR A 389 -17.14 18.02 -30.04
CA TYR A 389 -18.20 18.65 -29.25
C TYR A 389 -19.39 19.10 -30.10
N ILE A 390 -19.14 19.83 -31.18
CA ILE A 390 -20.17 20.35 -32.13
C ILE A 390 -20.94 19.17 -32.73
N ASN A 391 -20.24 18.14 -33.22
CA ASN A 391 -20.89 17.02 -33.88
C ASN A 391 -21.72 16.15 -32.90
N ILE A 392 -21.31 16.01 -31.67
CA ILE A 392 -22.11 15.34 -30.63
C ILE A 392 -23.37 16.15 -30.31
N HIS A 393 -23.26 17.48 -30.21
CA HIS A 393 -24.40 18.36 -29.93
C HIS A 393 -25.39 18.44 -31.08
N SER A 394 -24.92 18.48 -32.32
CA SER A 394 -25.76 18.50 -33.52
C SER A 394 -26.26 17.11 -33.92
N LEU A 395 -25.83 16.04 -33.24
CA LEU A 395 -26.13 14.65 -33.61
C LEU A 395 -25.75 14.32 -35.05
N ASN A 396 -24.62 14.84 -35.53
CA ASN A 396 -24.13 14.64 -36.87
C ASN A 396 -23.42 13.28 -37.02
N ASP A 397 -23.63 12.60 -38.13
CA ASP A 397 -23.05 11.26 -38.41
C ASP A 397 -21.57 11.30 -38.80
N SER A 398 -21.01 12.48 -39.04
CA SER A 398 -19.59 12.67 -39.43
C SER A 398 -18.56 12.08 -38.45
N LEU A 399 -18.93 11.86 -37.20
CA LEU A 399 -18.05 11.21 -36.20
C LEU A 399 -18.08 9.68 -36.25
N ILE A 400 -19.04 9.06 -36.91
CA ILE A 400 -19.20 7.60 -36.91
C ILE A 400 -17.95 6.87 -37.41
N PRO A 401 -17.34 7.29 -38.56
CA PRO A 401 -16.12 6.66 -39.03
C PRO A 401 -15.00 6.75 -37.98
N LEU A 402 -14.81 7.93 -37.40
CA LEU A 402 -13.77 8.17 -36.39
C LEU A 402 -13.95 7.30 -35.13
N ILE A 403 -15.19 7.25 -34.63
CA ILE A 403 -15.51 6.45 -33.43
C ILE A 403 -15.25 4.96 -33.69
N LYS A 404 -15.62 4.46 -34.89
CA LYS A 404 -15.42 3.06 -35.23
C LYS A 404 -13.96 2.71 -35.52
N THR A 405 -13.21 3.59 -36.20
CA THR A 405 -11.80 3.34 -36.53
C THR A 405 -10.92 3.32 -35.28
N HIS A 406 -11.21 4.20 -34.34
CA HIS A 406 -10.40 4.32 -33.10
C HIS A 406 -11.05 3.68 -31.86
N GLU A 407 -12.16 2.96 -32.02
CA GLU A 407 -12.91 2.29 -30.95
C GLU A 407 -13.16 3.21 -29.75
N LEU A 408 -13.58 4.46 -30.00
CA LEU A 408 -13.72 5.46 -28.95
C LEU A 408 -14.94 5.15 -28.08
N ASP A 409 -14.72 5.05 -26.76
CA ASP A 409 -15.79 4.85 -25.80
C ASP A 409 -16.47 6.16 -25.36
N THR A 410 -17.63 6.05 -24.74
CA THR A 410 -18.40 7.20 -24.25
C THR A 410 -17.64 8.01 -23.19
N ALA A 411 -16.76 7.36 -22.42
CA ALA A 411 -15.97 8.00 -21.37
C ALA A 411 -14.83 8.85 -21.97
N PHE A 412 -14.22 8.38 -23.06
CA PHE A 412 -13.21 9.14 -23.80
C PHE A 412 -13.84 10.39 -24.43
N ILE A 413 -14.95 10.23 -25.16
CA ILE A 413 -15.68 11.35 -25.78
C ILE A 413 -16.10 12.39 -24.73
N GLU A 414 -16.58 11.97 -23.55
CA GLU A 414 -16.90 12.90 -22.46
C GLU A 414 -15.68 13.71 -22.01
N LYS A 415 -14.51 13.06 -21.88
CA LYS A 415 -13.27 13.75 -21.51
C LYS A 415 -12.81 14.72 -22.55
N VAL A 416 -12.87 14.35 -23.84
CA VAL A 416 -12.50 15.21 -24.96
C VAL A 416 -13.42 16.42 -25.04
N CYS A 417 -14.73 16.23 -24.95
CA CYS A 417 -15.69 17.33 -24.94
C CYS A 417 -15.45 18.34 -23.81
N LYS A 418 -14.92 17.93 -22.67
CA LYS A 418 -14.57 18.83 -21.56
C LYS A 418 -13.36 19.73 -21.83
N ILE A 419 -12.53 19.39 -22.82
CA ILE A 419 -11.38 20.21 -23.27
C ILE A 419 -11.83 21.25 -24.30
N SER A 420 -12.98 21.03 -24.94
CA SER A 420 -13.52 21.95 -25.92
C SER A 420 -13.66 23.38 -25.37
N SER A 421 -13.29 24.37 -26.16
CA SER A 421 -13.48 25.80 -25.85
C SER A 421 -14.96 26.18 -25.69
N LEU A 422 -15.86 25.38 -26.27
CA LEU A 422 -17.30 25.57 -26.26
C LEU A 422 -17.98 24.94 -25.03
N TYR A 423 -17.23 24.17 -24.21
CA TYR A 423 -17.79 23.47 -23.07
C TYR A 423 -18.09 24.39 -21.88
N ASN A 424 -19.35 24.34 -21.40
CA ASN A 424 -19.76 25.03 -20.19
C ASN A 424 -19.88 24.02 -19.04
N LYS A 425 -19.32 24.34 -17.87
CA LYS A 425 -19.34 23.46 -16.67
C LYS A 425 -20.75 23.20 -16.16
N ASP A 426 -21.70 24.08 -16.43
CA ASP A 426 -23.10 23.94 -15.98
C ASP A 426 -23.86 22.87 -16.79
N ASP A 427 -23.35 22.50 -17.96
CA ASP A 427 -24.01 21.58 -18.89
C ASP A 427 -23.57 20.11 -18.79
N VAL A 428 -22.88 19.71 -17.73
CA VAL A 428 -22.35 18.33 -17.56
C VAL A 428 -23.41 17.24 -17.74
N LYS A 429 -24.60 17.46 -17.17
CA LYS A 429 -25.71 16.48 -17.27
C LYS A 429 -26.29 16.41 -18.69
N LEU A 430 -26.32 17.54 -19.38
CA LEU A 430 -26.80 17.65 -20.75
C LEU A 430 -25.85 16.93 -21.70
N LEU A 431 -24.55 17.20 -21.57
CA LEU A 431 -23.51 16.54 -22.36
C LEU A 431 -23.56 15.01 -22.26
N LYS A 432 -23.68 14.47 -21.06
CA LYS A 432 -23.82 13.01 -20.84
C LYS A 432 -25.05 12.43 -21.54
N LYS A 433 -26.18 13.13 -21.45
CA LYS A 433 -27.41 12.70 -22.14
C LYS A 433 -27.22 12.73 -23.66
N GLN A 434 -26.56 13.74 -24.21
CA GLN A 434 -26.32 13.85 -25.62
C GLN A 434 -25.35 12.80 -26.17
N ILE A 435 -24.27 12.53 -25.45
CA ILE A 435 -23.35 11.44 -25.80
C ILE A 435 -24.11 10.09 -25.80
N THR A 436 -24.88 9.80 -24.76
CA THR A 436 -25.66 8.56 -24.69
C THR A 436 -26.70 8.49 -25.83
N LYS A 437 -27.33 9.61 -26.16
CA LYS A 437 -28.29 9.71 -27.28
C LYS A 437 -27.60 9.45 -28.60
N TYR A 438 -26.42 10.01 -28.82
CA TYR A 438 -25.61 9.83 -30.03
C TYR A 438 -25.29 8.36 -30.26
N TYR A 439 -24.72 7.70 -29.26
CA TYR A 439 -24.34 6.26 -29.34
C TYR A 439 -25.54 5.35 -29.56
N LYS A 440 -26.70 5.65 -28.95
CA LYS A 440 -27.94 4.92 -29.18
C LYS A 440 -28.50 5.13 -30.57
N LEU A 441 -28.46 6.37 -31.09
CA LEU A 441 -29.01 6.74 -32.42
C LEU A 441 -28.27 6.01 -33.54
N TYR A 442 -26.96 5.93 -33.45
CA TYR A 442 -26.10 5.31 -34.46
C TYR A 442 -25.70 3.89 -34.18
N LYS A 443 -26.20 3.27 -33.10
CA LYS A 443 -25.94 1.87 -32.69
C LYS A 443 -24.44 1.57 -32.62
N ILE A 444 -23.67 2.47 -32.05
CA ILE A 444 -22.23 2.37 -31.83
C ILE A 444 -21.95 1.84 -30.42
#